data_deec5593c1b7a6540325717e387d2c2b
#
_entry.id   deec5593c1b7a6540325717e387d2c2b
#
_cell.length_a   1.000
_cell.length_b   1.000
_cell.length_c   1.000
_cell.angle_alpha   90.00
_cell.angle_beta   90.00
_cell.angle_gamma   90.00
#
_symmetry.space_group_name_H-M   'P 1'
#
loop_
_entity.id
_entity.type
_entity.pdbx_description
1 polymer ?
#
loop_
_entity_poly.entity_id
_entity_poly.type
_entity_poly.pdbx_seq_one_letter_code
_entity_poly.pdbx_strand_id
1 'polypeptide(L)'
;MKPLIIAGRGIRLAKEQKRFRQFIERCQVPFVSTWGGADLTPTDHPLNTGILGMCGQIGANKAVQECANLIAVGTHLAIPHTTTLTDKFAPNAKIMCVNIDQDQLANMNVKVTPWCKGVSEWLDSALFFHAERSWIERCLELKKMNEVGRPKVAYGVNSYVFNDIMTRMLPAGTCMVIDGGGTALYTGFQSSHIKEGSRLICSTGMSAMGSGLPEAVGACFASGILTTCLIGDGSFMLNIQELQTIKHHNLPIKIFVINNDGYLAIRDTQKGFLGGRHTGVGGDKDKSISFTPILRQSLAYGIDFVRITSMNSIEEVIGSVLDRDGPCICEVICPGDQEMRWRQGFIEENGKFIPQTLDNMKEAA
;
A
#
# COMPACT_ATOMS: atom_id res chain seq x y z
N MET A 1 -26.55 11.87 7.71
CA MET A 1 -26.05 10.46 7.74
C MET A 1 -24.54 10.45 7.51
N LYS A 2 -23.84 9.44 8.04
CA LYS A 2 -22.38 9.25 7.89
C LYS A 2 -22.10 8.02 7.00
N PRO A 3 -22.45 8.05 5.69
CA PRO A 3 -22.13 6.95 4.79
C PRO A 3 -20.66 6.95 4.39
N LEU A 4 -20.08 5.76 4.22
CA LEU A 4 -18.75 5.55 3.72
C LEU A 4 -18.74 4.35 2.77
N ILE A 5 -17.96 4.43 1.69
CA ILE A 5 -17.77 3.32 0.78
C ILE A 5 -16.38 2.72 0.98
N ILE A 6 -16.26 1.40 1.01
CA ILE A 6 -14.98 0.70 0.81
C ILE A 6 -14.92 0.26 -0.65
N ALA A 7 -14.03 0.87 -1.41
CA ALA A 7 -13.83 0.58 -2.83
C ALA A 7 -12.77 -0.52 -3.03
N GLY A 8 -13.20 -1.68 -3.52
CA GLY A 8 -12.35 -2.83 -3.73
C GLY A 8 -11.93 -3.04 -5.20
N ARG A 9 -11.02 -4.00 -5.41
CA ARG A 9 -10.52 -4.40 -6.74
C ARG A 9 -11.62 -4.85 -7.69
N GLY A 10 -12.74 -5.39 -7.17
CA GLY A 10 -13.87 -5.86 -7.97
C GLY A 10 -14.47 -4.77 -8.85
N ILE A 11 -14.38 -3.49 -8.46
CA ILE A 11 -14.82 -2.35 -9.29
C ILE A 11 -14.00 -2.29 -10.59
N ARG A 12 -12.69 -2.51 -10.51
CA ARG A 12 -11.82 -2.55 -11.68
C ARG A 12 -12.04 -3.80 -12.51
N LEU A 13 -12.19 -4.95 -11.88
CA LEU A 13 -12.45 -6.21 -12.57
C LEU A 13 -13.76 -6.17 -13.36
N ALA A 14 -14.77 -5.47 -12.84
CA ALA A 14 -16.03 -5.19 -13.53
C ALA A 14 -15.91 -4.09 -14.62
N LYS A 15 -14.75 -3.45 -14.76
CA LYS A 15 -14.51 -2.31 -15.68
C LYS A 15 -15.39 -1.08 -15.39
N GLU A 16 -15.78 -0.90 -14.12
CA GLU A 16 -16.75 0.11 -13.67
C GLU A 16 -16.11 1.33 -13.00
N GLN A 17 -14.80 1.57 -13.16
CA GLN A 17 -14.09 2.66 -12.49
C GLN A 17 -14.71 4.03 -12.78
N LYS A 18 -15.04 4.29 -14.06
CA LYS A 18 -15.62 5.57 -14.49
C LYS A 18 -17.01 5.79 -13.88
N ARG A 19 -17.87 4.77 -13.92
CA ARG A 19 -19.22 4.84 -13.34
C ARG A 19 -19.19 4.95 -11.83
N PHE A 20 -18.26 4.23 -11.17
CA PHE A 20 -18.06 4.37 -9.74
C PHE A 20 -17.66 5.79 -9.35
N ARG A 21 -16.71 6.40 -10.06
CA ARG A 21 -16.32 7.81 -9.84
C ARG A 21 -17.50 8.75 -10.01
N GLN A 22 -18.24 8.65 -11.09
CA GLN A 22 -19.45 9.46 -11.32
C GLN A 22 -20.50 9.27 -10.21
N PHE A 23 -20.63 8.05 -9.69
CA PHE A 23 -21.55 7.76 -8.60
C PHE A 23 -21.14 8.47 -7.30
N ILE A 24 -19.89 8.34 -6.85
CA ILE A 24 -19.43 8.98 -5.60
C ILE A 24 -19.48 10.51 -5.70
N GLU A 25 -19.11 11.07 -6.85
CA GLU A 25 -19.18 12.52 -7.11
C GLU A 25 -20.61 13.05 -7.10
N ARG A 26 -21.53 12.34 -7.74
CA ARG A 26 -22.96 12.71 -7.75
C ARG A 26 -23.59 12.61 -6.36
N CYS A 27 -23.26 11.56 -5.61
CA CYS A 27 -23.80 11.34 -4.27
C CYS A 27 -23.01 12.06 -3.18
N GLN A 28 -21.86 12.67 -3.51
CA GLN A 28 -20.98 13.35 -2.55
C GLN A 28 -20.65 12.45 -1.35
N VAL A 29 -20.32 11.17 -1.61
CA VAL A 29 -20.05 10.17 -0.56
C VAL A 29 -18.55 9.93 -0.45
N PRO A 30 -17.95 10.16 0.73
CA PRO A 30 -16.57 9.79 0.99
C PRO A 30 -16.36 8.29 0.84
N PHE A 31 -15.16 7.90 0.46
CA PHE A 31 -14.76 6.50 0.36
C PHE A 31 -13.33 6.29 0.84
N VAL A 32 -13.05 5.06 1.20
CA VAL A 32 -11.71 4.50 1.40
C VAL A 32 -11.50 3.37 0.40
N SER A 33 -10.26 3.08 0.06
CA SER A 33 -9.95 1.97 -0.84
C SER A 33 -9.31 0.81 -0.10
N THR A 34 -9.53 -0.40 -0.58
CA THR A 34 -8.66 -1.53 -0.25
C THR A 34 -7.34 -1.43 -1.03
N TRP A 35 -6.34 -2.23 -0.69
CA TRP A 35 -5.06 -2.24 -1.40
C TRP A 35 -5.22 -2.43 -2.91
N GLY A 36 -6.09 -3.35 -3.33
CA GLY A 36 -6.37 -3.60 -4.75
C GLY A 36 -7.27 -2.57 -5.42
N GLY A 37 -7.83 -1.63 -4.66
CA GLY A 37 -8.66 -0.52 -5.15
C GLY A 37 -8.00 0.86 -5.03
N ALA A 38 -6.75 0.91 -4.58
CA ALA A 38 -6.07 2.17 -4.24
C ALA A 38 -5.96 3.16 -5.43
N ASP A 39 -5.90 2.65 -6.65
CA ASP A 39 -5.77 3.41 -7.90
C ASP A 39 -7.10 3.66 -8.64
N LEU A 40 -8.25 3.49 -7.99
CA LEU A 40 -9.56 3.78 -8.60
C LEU A 40 -9.80 5.28 -8.81
N THR A 41 -9.15 6.11 -7.98
CA THR A 41 -9.09 7.57 -8.13
C THR A 41 -7.70 8.07 -7.78
N PRO A 42 -7.32 9.29 -8.17
CA PRO A 42 -6.14 9.93 -7.64
C PRO A 42 -6.18 10.10 -6.13
N THR A 43 -5.01 10.16 -5.49
CA THR A 43 -4.90 10.37 -4.04
C THR A 43 -5.52 11.69 -3.58
N ASP A 44 -5.43 12.73 -4.41
CA ASP A 44 -5.92 14.07 -4.10
C ASP A 44 -7.43 14.24 -4.33
N HIS A 45 -8.12 13.23 -4.91
CA HIS A 45 -9.57 13.29 -5.08
C HIS A 45 -10.26 13.66 -3.76
N PRO A 46 -11.15 14.68 -3.72
CA PRO A 46 -11.67 15.23 -2.47
C PRO A 46 -12.46 14.24 -1.61
N LEU A 47 -13.10 13.25 -2.22
CA LEU A 47 -13.87 12.23 -1.51
C LEU A 47 -13.03 10.99 -1.14
N ASN A 48 -11.77 10.89 -1.59
CA ASN A 48 -10.87 9.80 -1.23
C ASN A 48 -10.25 10.07 0.14
N THR A 49 -10.62 9.31 1.17
CA THR A 49 -10.10 9.44 2.53
C THR A 49 -8.81 8.66 2.74
N GLY A 50 -8.46 7.74 1.83
CA GLY A 50 -7.21 6.99 1.85
C GLY A 50 -7.37 5.48 1.72
N ILE A 51 -6.30 4.76 2.04
CA ILE A 51 -6.19 3.30 1.90
C ILE A 51 -6.40 2.64 3.26
N LEU A 52 -7.37 1.72 3.33
CA LEU A 52 -7.75 0.97 4.52
C LEU A 52 -6.78 -0.19 4.80
N GLY A 53 -6.61 -0.53 6.07
CA GLY A 53 -6.02 -1.80 6.53
C GLY A 53 -4.74 -1.66 7.35
N MET A 54 -4.13 -2.78 7.68
CA MET A 54 -2.96 -2.88 8.55
C MET A 54 -1.74 -2.12 8.02
N CYS A 55 -1.50 -2.16 6.70
CA CYS A 55 -0.48 -1.35 6.02
C CYS A 55 -1.07 -0.08 5.42
N GLY A 56 -2.32 0.24 5.75
CA GLY A 56 -3.05 1.40 5.24
C GLY A 56 -2.77 2.67 6.04
N GLN A 57 -3.63 3.64 5.85
CA GLN A 57 -3.50 4.99 6.37
C GLN A 57 -4.45 5.21 7.56
N ILE A 58 -3.96 5.88 8.59
CA ILE A 58 -4.69 6.07 9.85
C ILE A 58 -6.02 6.82 9.65
N GLY A 59 -6.06 7.82 8.77
CA GLY A 59 -7.28 8.57 8.49
C GLY A 59 -8.36 7.71 7.83
N ALA A 60 -7.98 6.81 6.91
CA ALA A 60 -8.90 5.85 6.31
C ALA A 60 -9.47 4.86 7.35
N ASN A 61 -8.59 4.35 8.22
CA ASN A 61 -8.98 3.43 9.28
C ASN A 61 -9.95 4.09 10.28
N LYS A 62 -9.68 5.34 10.69
CA LYS A 62 -10.57 6.13 11.54
C LYS A 62 -11.93 6.40 10.89
N ALA A 63 -11.96 6.75 9.60
CA ALA A 63 -13.20 6.98 8.87
C ALA A 63 -14.12 5.76 8.88
N VAL A 64 -13.55 4.54 8.72
CA VAL A 64 -14.31 3.29 8.82
C VAL A 64 -14.89 3.09 10.22
N GLN A 65 -14.16 3.41 11.27
CA GLN A 65 -14.64 3.25 12.64
C GLN A 65 -15.69 4.29 13.06
N GLU A 66 -15.66 5.49 12.45
CA GLU A 66 -16.57 6.59 12.77
C GLU A 66 -17.85 6.59 11.91
N CYS A 67 -17.91 5.82 10.82
CA CYS A 67 -19.07 5.80 9.92
C CYS A 67 -20.31 5.11 10.57
N ALA A 68 -21.49 5.42 10.04
CA ALA A 68 -22.75 4.82 10.49
C ALA A 68 -23.37 3.86 9.46
N ASN A 69 -23.00 4.03 8.18
CA ASN A 69 -23.41 3.16 7.08
C ASN A 69 -22.19 2.87 6.21
N LEU A 70 -21.80 1.62 6.13
CA LEU A 70 -20.63 1.18 5.40
C LEU A 70 -21.04 0.31 4.22
N ILE A 71 -20.61 0.65 3.00
CA ILE A 71 -20.89 -0.12 1.80
C ILE A 71 -19.57 -0.61 1.23
N ALA A 72 -19.29 -1.90 1.38
CA ALA A 72 -18.11 -2.55 0.82
C ALA A 72 -18.43 -3.04 -0.60
N VAL A 73 -17.76 -2.49 -1.62
CA VAL A 73 -18.04 -2.75 -3.03
C VAL A 73 -16.87 -3.46 -3.69
N GLY A 74 -17.10 -4.68 -4.19
CA GLY A 74 -16.10 -5.46 -4.91
C GLY A 74 -14.88 -5.84 -4.05
N THR A 75 -15.13 -6.16 -2.79
CA THR A 75 -14.15 -6.65 -1.83
C THR A 75 -14.77 -7.72 -0.93
N HIS A 76 -13.94 -8.62 -0.40
CA HIS A 76 -14.36 -9.65 0.56
C HIS A 76 -13.95 -9.33 2.00
N LEU A 77 -13.51 -8.11 2.28
CA LEU A 77 -13.12 -7.65 3.62
C LEU A 77 -12.16 -8.61 4.34
N ALA A 78 -11.03 -8.91 3.67
CA ALA A 78 -10.00 -9.80 4.23
C ALA A 78 -9.39 -9.26 5.54
N ILE A 79 -8.84 -10.15 6.35
CA ILE A 79 -8.20 -9.84 7.64
C ILE A 79 -7.24 -8.63 7.59
N PRO A 80 -6.38 -8.44 6.55
CA PRO A 80 -5.54 -7.23 6.48
C PRO A 80 -6.30 -5.91 6.47
N HIS A 81 -7.60 -5.91 6.13
CA HIS A 81 -8.46 -4.73 6.12
C HIS A 81 -9.35 -4.62 7.36
N THR A 82 -9.72 -5.74 8.00
CA THR A 82 -10.66 -5.79 9.12
C THR A 82 -10.01 -6.13 10.45
N THR A 83 -8.82 -6.72 10.44
CA THR A 83 -8.16 -7.41 11.57
C THR A 83 -8.90 -8.66 12.02
N THR A 84 -8.36 -9.34 13.05
CA THR A 84 -9.01 -10.46 13.74
C THR A 84 -10.09 -10.01 14.73
N LEU A 85 -10.18 -8.72 15.02
CA LEU A 85 -11.17 -8.12 15.92
C LEU A 85 -12.44 -7.74 15.13
N THR A 86 -13.07 -8.70 14.51
CA THR A 86 -14.18 -8.50 13.57
C THR A 86 -15.39 -7.82 14.19
N ASP A 87 -15.67 -8.07 15.46
CA ASP A 87 -16.75 -7.42 16.21
C ASP A 87 -16.48 -5.93 16.52
N LYS A 88 -15.21 -5.52 16.40
CA LYS A 88 -14.78 -4.12 16.60
C LYS A 88 -14.55 -3.39 15.27
N PHE A 89 -14.80 -4.04 14.13
CA PHE A 89 -14.70 -3.40 12.83
C PHE A 89 -15.97 -2.61 12.53
N ALA A 90 -15.83 -1.29 12.35
CA ALA A 90 -16.95 -0.37 12.12
C ALA A 90 -18.15 -0.60 13.09
N PRO A 91 -17.93 -0.56 14.43
CA PRO A 91 -18.86 -1.10 15.42
C PRO A 91 -20.23 -0.41 15.45
N ASN A 92 -20.31 0.82 14.95
CA ASN A 92 -21.54 1.61 14.88
C ASN A 92 -22.20 1.59 13.51
N ALA A 93 -21.64 0.88 12.54
CA ALA A 93 -22.11 0.90 11.16
C ALA A 93 -23.04 -0.27 10.83
N LYS A 94 -24.06 0.02 10.02
CA LYS A 94 -24.71 -1.01 9.22
C LYS A 94 -23.85 -1.28 8.00
N ILE A 95 -23.37 -2.52 7.86
CA ILE A 95 -22.44 -2.90 6.80
C ILE A 95 -23.20 -3.66 5.70
N MET A 96 -23.16 -3.15 4.48
CA MET A 96 -23.57 -3.87 3.27
C MET A 96 -22.34 -4.31 2.50
N CYS A 97 -22.32 -5.53 1.97
CA CYS A 97 -21.24 -6.01 1.11
C CYS A 97 -21.77 -6.42 -0.26
N VAL A 98 -21.25 -5.77 -1.31
CA VAL A 98 -21.55 -6.03 -2.72
C VAL A 98 -20.45 -6.93 -3.28
N ASN A 99 -20.79 -8.18 -3.54
CA ASN A 99 -19.87 -9.17 -4.10
C ASN A 99 -20.64 -10.15 -5.00
N ILE A 100 -20.01 -10.60 -6.08
CA ILE A 100 -20.57 -11.59 -7.01
C ILE A 100 -20.53 -13.03 -6.45
N ASP A 101 -19.68 -13.29 -5.46
CA ASP A 101 -19.42 -14.60 -4.91
C ASP A 101 -20.25 -14.80 -3.64
N GLN A 102 -21.26 -15.69 -3.75
CA GLN A 102 -22.17 -16.00 -2.67
C GLN A 102 -21.48 -16.73 -1.51
N ASP A 103 -20.51 -17.61 -1.82
CA ASP A 103 -19.79 -18.37 -0.81
C ASP A 103 -18.88 -17.45 0.01
N GLN A 104 -18.22 -16.47 -0.64
CA GLN A 104 -17.48 -15.44 0.08
C GLN A 104 -18.39 -14.62 0.99
N LEU A 105 -19.57 -14.19 0.51
CA LEU A 105 -20.53 -13.45 1.32
C LEU A 105 -21.04 -14.25 2.53
N ALA A 106 -21.27 -15.55 2.36
CA ALA A 106 -21.75 -16.42 3.44
C ALA A 106 -20.65 -16.68 4.51
N ASN A 107 -19.37 -16.64 4.12
CA ASN A 107 -18.23 -16.96 4.98
C ASN A 107 -17.40 -15.71 5.38
N MET A 108 -18.00 -14.53 5.36
CA MET A 108 -17.28 -13.31 5.77
C MET A 108 -17.00 -13.29 7.26
N ASN A 109 -15.80 -12.84 7.61
CA ASN A 109 -15.40 -12.67 9.02
C ASN A 109 -16.16 -11.56 9.74
N VAL A 110 -16.73 -10.61 9.00
CA VAL A 110 -17.50 -9.47 9.51
C VAL A 110 -18.97 -9.69 9.19
N LYS A 111 -19.85 -9.38 10.15
CA LYS A 111 -21.30 -9.44 9.94
C LYS A 111 -21.74 -8.37 8.95
N VAL A 112 -22.29 -8.78 7.81
CA VAL A 112 -22.72 -7.91 6.73
C VAL A 112 -24.15 -8.20 6.29
N THR A 113 -24.82 -7.22 5.67
CA THR A 113 -25.99 -7.45 4.81
C THR A 113 -25.46 -7.80 3.42
N PRO A 114 -25.63 -9.03 2.93
CA PRO A 114 -25.11 -9.45 1.64
C PRO A 114 -25.91 -8.84 0.48
N TRP A 115 -25.19 -8.45 -0.57
CA TRP A 115 -25.74 -8.09 -1.87
C TRP A 115 -25.01 -8.91 -2.93
N CYS A 116 -25.56 -10.10 -3.23
CA CYS A 116 -24.96 -11.04 -4.16
C CYS A 116 -25.26 -10.66 -5.62
N LYS A 117 -24.59 -9.61 -6.11
CA LYS A 117 -24.67 -9.11 -7.48
C LYS A 117 -23.40 -8.41 -7.90
N GLY A 118 -23.24 -8.22 -9.21
CA GLY A 118 -22.11 -7.48 -9.78
C GLY A 118 -22.11 -5.99 -9.42
N VAL A 119 -20.93 -5.37 -9.53
CA VAL A 119 -20.77 -3.93 -9.33
C VAL A 119 -21.67 -3.11 -10.28
N SER A 120 -21.79 -3.54 -11.54
CA SER A 120 -22.65 -2.88 -12.54
C SER A 120 -24.10 -2.84 -12.09
N GLU A 121 -24.65 -4.00 -11.66
CA GLU A 121 -26.04 -4.10 -11.19
C GLU A 121 -26.26 -3.30 -9.91
N TRP A 122 -25.27 -3.25 -9.01
CA TRP A 122 -25.34 -2.42 -7.83
C TRP A 122 -25.38 -0.94 -8.21
N LEU A 123 -24.54 -0.47 -9.12
CA LEU A 123 -24.53 0.92 -9.59
C LEU A 123 -25.86 1.32 -10.28
N ASP A 124 -26.52 0.38 -10.99
CA ASP A 124 -27.80 0.60 -11.64
C ASP A 124 -28.95 0.72 -10.62
N SER A 125 -28.89 -0.05 -9.54
CA SER A 125 -29.94 -0.13 -8.52
C SER A 125 -29.68 0.74 -7.30
N ALA A 126 -28.48 1.30 -7.14
CA ALA A 126 -28.12 2.08 -5.98
C ALA A 126 -28.98 3.35 -5.89
N LEU A 127 -29.79 3.41 -4.85
CA LEU A 127 -30.55 4.63 -4.52
C LEU A 127 -29.58 5.76 -4.22
N PHE A 128 -29.93 6.97 -4.67
CA PHE A 128 -29.18 8.17 -4.35
C PHE A 128 -29.27 8.44 -2.85
N PHE A 129 -28.15 8.53 -2.21
CA PHE A 129 -28.02 9.00 -0.84
C PHE A 129 -26.87 10.00 -0.79
N HIS A 130 -26.97 11.00 0.05
CA HIS A 130 -25.95 12.02 0.21
C HIS A 130 -25.35 11.93 1.60
N ALA A 131 -24.06 12.17 1.68
CA ALA A 131 -23.40 12.38 2.96
C ALA A 131 -23.76 13.78 3.50
N GLU A 132 -23.86 13.88 4.81
CA GLU A 132 -23.96 15.19 5.46
C GLU A 132 -22.64 15.96 5.26
N ARG A 133 -22.74 17.25 5.05
CA ARG A 133 -21.58 18.12 4.84
C ARG A 133 -20.54 17.98 5.98
N SER A 134 -21.00 17.95 7.23
CA SER A 134 -20.16 17.74 8.40
C SER A 134 -19.37 16.43 8.37
N TRP A 135 -19.95 15.38 7.77
CA TRP A 135 -19.26 14.11 7.60
C TRP A 135 -18.20 14.17 6.50
N ILE A 136 -18.49 14.84 5.38
CA ILE A 136 -17.48 15.08 4.33
C ILE A 136 -16.30 15.88 4.89
N GLU A 137 -16.58 16.97 5.62
CA GLU A 137 -15.57 17.79 6.28
C GLU A 137 -14.73 16.96 7.27
N ARG A 138 -15.37 16.08 8.06
CA ARG A 138 -14.68 15.15 8.96
C ARG A 138 -13.76 14.19 8.21
N CYS A 139 -14.19 13.61 7.09
CA CYS A 139 -13.36 12.74 6.27
C CYS A 139 -12.16 13.48 5.66
N LEU A 140 -12.32 14.75 5.29
CA LEU A 140 -11.22 15.62 4.83
C LEU A 140 -10.20 15.90 5.96
N GLU A 141 -10.66 16.12 7.19
CA GLU A 141 -9.77 16.25 8.36
C GLU A 141 -8.98 14.96 8.59
N LEU A 142 -9.67 13.80 8.55
CA LEU A 142 -9.04 12.50 8.71
C LEU A 142 -8.02 12.23 7.59
N LYS A 143 -8.32 12.62 6.36
CA LYS A 143 -7.39 12.52 5.23
C LYS A 143 -6.07 13.24 5.49
N LYS A 144 -6.09 14.41 6.14
CA LYS A 144 -4.87 15.17 6.47
C LYS A 144 -3.93 14.39 7.40
N MET A 145 -4.46 13.49 8.24
CA MET A 145 -3.62 12.63 9.09
C MET A 145 -2.76 11.64 8.30
N ASN A 146 -3.07 11.42 7.02
CA ASN A 146 -2.31 10.52 6.14
C ASN A 146 -1.05 11.20 5.58
N GLU A 147 -0.94 12.54 5.66
CA GLU A 147 0.19 13.28 5.12
C GLU A 147 1.51 12.81 5.74
N VAL A 148 2.50 12.61 4.89
CA VAL A 148 3.84 12.20 5.31
C VAL A 148 4.58 13.41 5.85
N GLY A 149 4.91 13.39 7.15
CA GLY A 149 5.79 14.37 7.75
C GLY A 149 7.22 14.30 7.18
N ARG A 150 8.12 15.10 7.74
CA ARG A 150 9.54 15.08 7.38
C ARG A 150 10.39 14.66 8.60
N PRO A 151 10.21 13.44 9.15
CA PRO A 151 10.96 12.98 10.30
C PRO A 151 12.44 12.90 9.98
N LYS A 152 13.28 13.32 10.93
CA LYS A 152 14.73 13.16 10.82
C LYS A 152 15.11 11.70 11.06
N VAL A 153 16.09 11.23 10.31
CA VAL A 153 16.70 9.91 10.50
C VAL A 153 18.18 10.07 10.87
N ALA A 154 18.73 9.10 11.57
CA ALA A 154 20.11 9.14 12.03
C ALA A 154 21.13 9.12 10.86
N TYR A 155 20.79 8.39 9.81
CA TYR A 155 21.55 8.31 8.54
C TYR A 155 20.62 7.91 7.40
N GLY A 156 21.09 8.06 6.17
CA GLY A 156 20.35 7.64 4.98
C GLY A 156 19.09 8.47 4.75
N VAL A 157 18.03 7.80 4.32
CA VAL A 157 16.77 8.40 3.89
C VAL A 157 15.60 7.71 4.59
N ASN A 158 14.62 8.48 5.07
CA ASN A 158 13.36 7.89 5.53
C ASN A 158 12.58 7.35 4.33
N SER A 159 12.24 6.05 4.34
CA SER A 159 11.59 5.37 3.20
C SER A 159 10.25 5.99 2.83
N TYR A 160 9.46 6.45 3.80
CA TYR A 160 8.15 7.09 3.54
C TYR A 160 8.30 8.45 2.86
N VAL A 161 9.27 9.24 3.33
CA VAL A 161 9.57 10.55 2.72
C VAL A 161 10.10 10.36 1.30
N PHE A 162 10.99 9.38 1.11
CA PHE A 162 11.46 9.01 -0.22
C PHE A 162 10.30 8.66 -1.16
N ASN A 163 9.43 7.75 -0.74
CA ASN A 163 8.34 7.28 -1.60
C ASN A 163 7.30 8.36 -1.87
N ASP A 164 7.00 9.25 -0.91
CA ASP A 164 6.12 10.41 -1.13
C ASP A 164 6.70 11.33 -2.20
N ILE A 165 8.00 11.69 -2.10
CA ILE A 165 8.67 12.54 -3.08
C ILE A 165 8.69 11.83 -4.44
N MET A 166 9.15 10.59 -4.50
CA MET A 166 9.28 9.81 -5.72
C MET A 166 7.94 9.73 -6.46
N THR A 167 6.87 9.36 -5.77
CA THR A 167 5.56 9.20 -6.40
C THR A 167 4.94 10.52 -6.84
N ARG A 168 5.25 11.64 -6.17
CA ARG A 168 4.87 12.98 -6.63
C ARG A 168 5.63 13.41 -7.88
N MET A 169 6.86 12.95 -8.07
CA MET A 169 7.66 13.24 -9.28
C MET A 169 7.24 12.40 -10.49
N LEU A 170 6.63 11.22 -10.29
CA LEU A 170 6.20 10.37 -11.40
C LEU A 170 5.22 11.10 -12.33
N PRO A 171 5.30 10.89 -13.66
CA PRO A 171 4.26 11.31 -14.58
C PRO A 171 2.90 10.68 -14.26
N ALA A 172 1.81 11.37 -14.60
CA ALA A 172 0.49 10.76 -14.63
C ALA A 172 0.48 9.56 -15.62
N GLY A 173 -0.32 8.56 -15.32
CA GLY A 173 -0.38 7.35 -16.15
C GLY A 173 0.72 6.31 -15.88
N THR A 174 1.65 6.54 -14.95
CA THR A 174 2.72 5.58 -14.61
C THR A 174 2.15 4.31 -13.94
N CYS A 175 2.72 3.14 -14.23
CA CYS A 175 2.51 1.92 -13.44
C CYS A 175 3.45 1.92 -12.22
N MET A 176 2.88 1.83 -11.03
CA MET A 176 3.61 1.68 -9.77
C MET A 176 3.38 0.27 -9.24
N VAL A 177 4.45 -0.49 -9.04
CA VAL A 177 4.41 -1.83 -8.46
C VAL A 177 5.00 -1.77 -7.06
N ILE A 178 4.29 -2.32 -6.09
CA ILE A 178 4.73 -2.46 -4.70
C ILE A 178 4.92 -3.95 -4.42
N ASP A 179 6.14 -4.33 -4.01
CA ASP A 179 6.45 -5.70 -3.61
C ASP A 179 5.64 -6.13 -2.37
N GLY A 180 5.37 -7.43 -2.26
CA GLY A 180 4.65 -8.02 -1.13
C GLY A 180 5.39 -8.01 0.21
N GLY A 181 6.67 -7.60 0.24
CA GLY A 181 7.46 -7.50 1.47
C GLY A 181 7.00 -6.36 2.38
N GLY A 182 7.04 -6.59 3.70
CA GLY A 182 6.49 -5.65 4.68
C GLY A 182 6.99 -4.21 4.54
N THR A 183 8.29 -3.99 4.35
CA THR A 183 8.84 -2.64 4.14
C THR A 183 8.19 -1.94 2.94
N ALA A 184 8.11 -2.62 1.79
CA ALA A 184 7.52 -2.04 0.59
C ALA A 184 6.01 -1.80 0.76
N LEU A 185 5.27 -2.74 1.39
CA LEU A 185 3.84 -2.60 1.65
C LEU A 185 3.52 -1.39 2.52
N TYR A 186 4.17 -1.29 3.71
CA TYR A 186 3.94 -0.16 4.61
C TYR A 186 4.35 1.16 3.97
N THR A 187 5.54 1.24 3.41
CA THR A 187 6.02 2.44 2.72
C THR A 187 5.09 2.82 1.57
N GLY A 188 4.79 1.87 0.70
CA GLY A 188 3.99 2.11 -0.50
C GLY A 188 2.56 2.55 -0.20
N PHE A 189 1.81 1.81 0.62
CA PHE A 189 0.41 2.16 0.88
C PHE A 189 0.23 3.38 1.78
N GLN A 190 1.19 3.66 2.68
CA GLN A 190 1.06 4.81 3.58
C GLN A 190 1.58 6.12 2.99
N SER A 191 2.39 6.09 1.93
CA SER A 191 3.04 7.30 1.41
C SER A 191 2.98 7.50 -0.10
N SER A 192 2.37 6.61 -0.88
CA SER A 192 2.26 6.81 -2.33
C SER A 192 1.25 7.90 -2.68
N HIS A 193 1.65 8.77 -3.60
CA HIS A 193 0.79 9.74 -4.26
C HIS A 193 0.41 9.24 -5.65
N ILE A 194 -0.82 8.76 -5.81
CA ILE A 194 -1.34 8.18 -7.05
C ILE A 194 -1.96 9.29 -7.88
N LYS A 195 -1.43 9.52 -9.08
CA LYS A 195 -1.94 10.51 -10.04
C LYS A 195 -3.02 9.94 -10.94
N GLU A 196 -3.72 10.84 -11.66
CA GLU A 196 -4.76 10.46 -12.62
C GLU A 196 -4.19 9.48 -13.68
N GLY A 197 -4.95 8.42 -13.97
CA GLY A 197 -4.58 7.39 -14.94
C GLY A 197 -3.45 6.46 -14.52
N SER A 198 -2.79 6.71 -13.39
CA SER A 198 -1.75 5.82 -12.86
C SER A 198 -2.33 4.52 -12.32
N ARG A 199 -1.52 3.46 -12.34
CA ARG A 199 -1.85 2.15 -11.78
C ARG A 199 -0.98 1.89 -10.54
N LEU A 200 -1.61 1.33 -9.50
CA LEU A 200 -0.88 0.77 -8.36
C LEU A 200 -1.16 -0.73 -8.31
N ILE A 201 -0.10 -1.52 -8.46
CA ILE A 201 -0.15 -2.97 -8.57
C ILE A 201 0.59 -3.58 -7.38
N CYS A 202 -0.02 -4.56 -6.76
CA CYS A 202 0.55 -5.33 -5.68
C CYS A 202 -0.14 -6.69 -5.61
N SER A 203 0.59 -7.73 -5.24
CA SER A 203 0.03 -9.08 -4.98
C SER A 203 -0.79 -9.07 -3.69
N THR A 204 -2.00 -8.51 -3.75
CA THR A 204 -2.85 -8.27 -2.57
C THR A 204 -3.42 -9.53 -1.93
N GLY A 205 -3.38 -10.67 -2.62
CA GLY A 205 -3.89 -11.94 -2.09
C GLY A 205 -2.91 -12.67 -1.18
N MET A 206 -1.68 -12.84 -1.64
CA MET A 206 -0.63 -13.59 -0.94
C MET A 206 0.43 -12.69 -0.30
N SER A 207 0.59 -11.47 -0.81
CA SER A 207 1.62 -10.50 -0.38
C SER A 207 3.02 -11.14 -0.28
N ALA A 208 3.40 -11.92 -1.32
CA ALA A 208 4.65 -12.64 -1.33
C ALA A 208 5.82 -11.69 -1.51
N MET A 209 6.85 -11.80 -0.67
CA MET A 209 8.12 -11.13 -0.90
C MET A 209 8.73 -11.59 -2.23
N GLY A 210 9.31 -10.64 -2.98
CA GLY A 210 9.92 -10.89 -4.29
C GLY A 210 8.96 -10.84 -5.46
N SER A 211 7.63 -10.73 -5.24
CA SER A 211 6.65 -10.62 -6.33
C SER A 211 6.80 -9.33 -7.15
N GLY A 212 7.40 -8.30 -6.58
CA GLY A 212 7.52 -6.98 -7.21
C GLY A 212 8.24 -6.99 -8.56
N LEU A 213 9.34 -7.73 -8.71
CA LEU A 213 10.07 -7.81 -9.98
C LEU A 213 9.22 -8.47 -11.09
N PRO A 214 8.69 -9.70 -10.94
CA PRO A 214 7.86 -10.31 -11.97
C PRO A 214 6.55 -9.54 -12.23
N GLU A 215 5.95 -8.91 -11.21
CA GLU A 215 4.79 -8.04 -11.39
C GLU A 215 5.14 -6.79 -12.23
N ALA A 216 6.31 -6.18 -12.01
CA ALA A 216 6.77 -5.04 -12.80
C ALA A 216 7.03 -5.43 -14.27
N VAL A 217 7.63 -6.60 -14.50
CA VAL A 217 7.80 -7.16 -15.85
C VAL A 217 6.45 -7.35 -16.53
N GLY A 218 5.50 -8.01 -15.85
CA GLY A 218 4.15 -8.23 -16.39
C GLY A 218 3.40 -6.93 -16.64
N ALA A 219 3.46 -5.97 -15.72
CA ALA A 219 2.84 -4.65 -15.86
C ALA A 219 3.41 -3.87 -17.06
N CYS A 220 4.74 -3.90 -17.20
CA CYS A 220 5.42 -3.21 -18.29
C CYS A 220 5.07 -3.80 -19.67
N PHE A 221 5.09 -5.14 -19.82
CA PHE A 221 4.67 -5.80 -21.05
C PHE A 221 3.21 -5.54 -21.40
N ALA A 222 2.33 -5.53 -20.40
CA ALA A 222 0.90 -5.31 -20.63
C ALA A 222 0.56 -3.87 -21.01
N SER A 223 1.32 -2.90 -20.53
CA SER A 223 1.02 -1.47 -20.69
C SER A 223 1.92 -0.73 -21.68
N GLY A 224 3.16 -1.17 -21.87
CA GLY A 224 4.18 -0.49 -22.67
C GLY A 224 4.67 0.83 -22.10
N ILE A 225 4.32 1.16 -20.83
CA ILE A 225 4.63 2.46 -20.23
C ILE A 225 5.68 2.36 -19.13
N LEU A 226 6.20 3.54 -18.71
CA LEU A 226 7.07 3.65 -17.56
C LEU A 226 6.48 2.91 -16.35
N THR A 227 7.27 1.99 -15.80
CA THR A 227 6.88 1.19 -14.65
C THR A 227 7.91 1.40 -13.53
N THR A 228 7.44 1.63 -12.31
CA THR A 228 8.29 1.66 -11.12
C THR A 228 8.06 0.42 -10.27
N CYS A 229 9.11 -0.08 -9.61
CA CYS A 229 9.03 -1.19 -8.67
C CYS A 229 9.64 -0.76 -7.34
N LEU A 230 8.82 -0.65 -6.30
CA LEU A 230 9.26 -0.43 -4.92
C LEU A 230 9.43 -1.77 -4.24
N ILE A 231 10.65 -2.11 -3.82
CA ILE A 231 11.00 -3.43 -3.28
C ILE A 231 12.03 -3.30 -2.16
N GLY A 232 11.96 -4.16 -1.14
CA GLY A 232 13.00 -4.26 -0.11
C GLY A 232 14.22 -5.06 -0.58
N ASP A 233 15.37 -4.82 0.04
CA ASP A 233 16.64 -5.49 -0.27
C ASP A 233 16.56 -7.04 -0.17
N GLY A 234 15.93 -7.56 0.86
CA GLY A 234 15.72 -9.00 1.01
C GLY A 234 14.75 -9.58 -0.03
N SER A 235 13.65 -8.89 -0.31
CA SER A 235 12.68 -9.28 -1.35
C SER A 235 13.29 -9.27 -2.74
N PHE A 236 14.16 -8.30 -3.03
CA PHE A 236 14.85 -8.15 -4.31
C PHE A 236 15.65 -9.41 -4.69
N MET A 237 16.20 -10.11 -3.69
CA MET A 237 16.95 -11.35 -3.91
C MET A 237 16.10 -12.54 -4.35
N LEU A 238 14.78 -12.55 -4.05
CA LEU A 238 13.94 -13.74 -4.21
C LEU A 238 13.55 -14.04 -5.66
N ASN A 239 13.55 -13.00 -6.53
CA ASN A 239 13.28 -13.14 -7.97
C ASN A 239 14.28 -12.32 -8.80
N ILE A 240 15.53 -12.30 -8.39
CA ILE A 240 16.61 -11.52 -9.00
C ILE A 240 16.85 -11.88 -10.47
N GLN A 241 16.57 -13.13 -10.88
CA GLN A 241 16.69 -13.58 -12.26
C GLN A 241 15.84 -12.77 -13.25
N GLU A 242 14.76 -12.11 -12.77
CA GLU A 242 13.93 -11.24 -13.62
C GLU A 242 14.70 -10.03 -14.16
N LEU A 243 15.83 -9.67 -13.55
CA LEU A 243 16.72 -8.63 -14.11
C LEU A 243 17.23 -9.00 -15.48
N GLN A 244 17.39 -10.29 -15.80
CA GLN A 244 17.75 -10.74 -17.14
C GLN A 244 16.65 -10.46 -18.15
N THR A 245 15.39 -10.73 -17.80
CA THR A 245 14.22 -10.40 -18.63
C THR A 245 14.11 -8.90 -18.86
N ILE A 246 14.24 -8.11 -17.78
CA ILE A 246 14.19 -6.65 -17.82
C ILE A 246 15.27 -6.09 -18.75
N LYS A 247 16.51 -6.56 -18.60
CA LYS A 247 17.65 -6.12 -19.44
C LYS A 247 17.50 -6.54 -20.89
N HIS A 248 17.16 -7.82 -21.14
CA HIS A 248 17.04 -8.37 -22.48
C HIS A 248 16.03 -7.60 -23.34
N HIS A 249 14.88 -7.26 -22.76
CA HIS A 249 13.83 -6.51 -23.45
C HIS A 249 13.95 -4.99 -23.31
N ASN A 250 14.99 -4.49 -22.66
CA ASN A 250 15.20 -3.07 -22.37
C ASN A 250 13.95 -2.38 -21.80
N LEU A 251 13.28 -3.06 -20.83
CA LEU A 251 12.02 -2.57 -20.29
C LEU A 251 12.22 -1.26 -19.49
N PRO A 252 11.37 -0.23 -19.68
CA PRO A 252 11.45 1.04 -18.95
C PRO A 252 10.99 0.87 -17.49
N ILE A 253 11.67 0.00 -16.75
CA ILE A 253 11.39 -0.28 -15.34
C ILE A 253 12.42 0.40 -14.46
N LYS A 254 11.97 1.28 -13.54
CA LYS A 254 12.80 1.90 -12.52
C LYS A 254 12.60 1.15 -11.20
N ILE A 255 13.63 0.47 -10.75
CA ILE A 255 13.59 -0.41 -9.57
C ILE A 255 14.17 0.37 -8.39
N PHE A 256 13.32 0.75 -7.43
CA PHE A 256 13.73 1.42 -6.20
C PHE A 256 13.83 0.39 -5.08
N VAL A 257 15.07 0.06 -4.70
CA VAL A 257 15.36 -0.94 -3.67
C VAL A 257 15.59 -0.24 -2.34
N ILE A 258 14.64 -0.39 -1.42
CA ILE A 258 14.80 0.09 -0.03
C ILE A 258 15.79 -0.85 0.67
N ASN A 259 17.02 -0.36 0.84
CA ASN A 259 18.07 -1.09 1.54
C ASN A 259 18.13 -0.65 3.01
N ASN A 260 17.60 -1.47 3.88
CA ASN A 260 17.61 -1.32 5.33
C ASN A 260 18.33 -2.50 6.01
N ASP A 261 19.23 -3.16 5.28
CA ASP A 261 20.07 -4.27 5.73
C ASP A 261 19.25 -5.46 6.26
N GLY A 262 18.19 -5.84 5.54
CA GLY A 262 17.46 -7.09 5.80
C GLY A 262 15.96 -6.98 5.99
N TYR A 263 15.40 -7.96 6.70
CA TYR A 263 13.95 -8.12 6.86
C TYR A 263 13.39 -7.27 8.01
N LEU A 264 13.31 -5.96 7.82
CA LEU A 264 12.90 -4.99 8.85
C LEU A 264 11.55 -5.33 9.51
N ALA A 265 10.53 -5.70 8.76
CA ALA A 265 9.21 -6.03 9.31
C ALA A 265 9.26 -7.26 10.24
N ILE A 266 10.12 -8.24 9.93
CA ILE A 266 10.33 -9.41 10.78
C ILE A 266 11.15 -9.04 12.00
N ARG A 267 12.19 -8.20 11.87
CA ARG A 267 12.94 -7.64 13.02
C ARG A 267 12.03 -6.93 13.99
N ASP A 268 11.11 -6.11 13.49
CA ASP A 268 10.14 -5.38 14.31
C ASP A 268 9.19 -6.34 15.05
N THR A 269 8.74 -7.41 14.37
CA THR A 269 7.96 -8.47 15.01
C THR A 269 8.76 -9.19 16.11
N GLN A 270 10.02 -9.57 15.84
CA GLN A 270 10.87 -10.22 16.82
C GLN A 270 11.20 -9.29 18.00
N LYS A 271 11.37 -7.98 17.75
CA LYS A 271 11.51 -6.96 18.80
C LYS A 271 10.28 -6.90 19.70
N GLY A 272 9.09 -6.90 19.10
CA GLY A 272 7.84 -6.76 19.83
C GLY A 272 7.39 -8.00 20.61
N PHE A 273 7.61 -9.20 20.07
CA PHE A 273 7.04 -10.45 20.62
C PHE A 273 8.07 -11.42 21.17
N LEU A 274 9.37 -11.28 20.81
CA LEU A 274 10.43 -12.21 21.19
C LEU A 274 11.56 -11.55 21.99
N GLY A 275 11.27 -10.44 22.67
CA GLY A 275 12.23 -9.71 23.50
C GLY A 275 13.46 -9.19 22.74
N GLY A 276 13.32 -8.92 21.43
CA GLY A 276 14.40 -8.42 20.59
C GLY A 276 15.44 -9.47 20.19
N ARG A 277 15.11 -10.74 20.28
CA ARG A 277 15.96 -11.84 19.79
C ARG A 277 15.85 -11.92 18.27
N HIS A 278 16.86 -11.42 17.56
CA HIS A 278 16.93 -11.42 16.11
C HIS A 278 17.55 -12.73 15.58
N THR A 279 16.87 -13.38 14.65
CA THR A 279 17.35 -14.61 14.00
C THR A 279 16.79 -14.68 12.57
N GLY A 280 17.64 -14.87 11.56
CA GLY A 280 17.25 -14.99 10.15
C GLY A 280 16.73 -13.70 9.51
N VAL A 281 17.16 -12.54 10.01
CA VAL A 281 16.57 -11.25 9.61
C VAL A 281 17.60 -10.22 9.10
N GLY A 282 18.89 -10.51 9.19
CA GLY A 282 19.97 -9.58 8.82
C GLY A 282 20.14 -8.42 9.81
N GLY A 283 20.91 -7.42 9.40
CA GLY A 283 21.28 -6.28 10.23
C GLY A 283 22.47 -6.55 11.13
N ASP A 284 22.86 -5.55 11.92
CA ASP A 284 24.08 -5.63 12.76
C ASP A 284 24.05 -6.72 13.82
N LYS A 285 22.87 -7.08 14.32
CA LYS A 285 22.69 -8.03 15.42
C LYS A 285 22.55 -9.49 14.96
N ASP A 286 22.26 -9.72 13.68
CA ASP A 286 22.05 -11.05 13.12
C ASP A 286 22.90 -11.26 11.86
N LYS A 287 23.92 -12.06 11.98
CA LYS A 287 24.83 -12.43 10.88
C LYS A 287 24.49 -13.77 10.23
N SER A 288 23.30 -14.33 10.53
CA SER A 288 22.88 -15.63 9.98
C SER A 288 22.50 -15.55 8.49
N ILE A 289 22.16 -14.38 8.00
CA ILE A 289 21.89 -14.13 6.58
C ILE A 289 22.70 -12.94 6.07
N SER A 290 22.96 -12.94 4.76
CA SER A 290 23.63 -11.83 4.08
C SER A 290 23.01 -11.64 2.68
N PHE A 291 23.11 -10.42 2.18
CA PHE A 291 22.66 -10.08 0.83
C PHE A 291 23.85 -9.64 -0.03
N THR A 292 23.84 -10.05 -1.29
CA THR A 292 24.83 -9.55 -2.26
C THR A 292 24.62 -8.04 -2.44
N PRO A 293 25.67 -7.21 -2.41
CA PRO A 293 25.53 -5.78 -2.68
C PRO A 293 24.82 -5.49 -4.00
N ILE A 294 23.81 -4.63 -3.96
CA ILE A 294 22.93 -4.34 -5.12
C ILE A 294 23.72 -3.82 -6.31
N LEU A 295 24.77 -3.02 -6.08
CA LEU A 295 25.70 -2.60 -7.13
C LEU A 295 26.31 -3.79 -7.91
N ARG A 296 26.75 -4.84 -7.20
CA ARG A 296 27.34 -6.02 -7.87
C ARG A 296 26.31 -6.76 -8.72
N GLN A 297 25.07 -6.80 -8.25
CA GLN A 297 23.96 -7.41 -8.98
C GLN A 297 23.65 -6.60 -10.24
N SER A 298 23.59 -5.27 -10.14
CA SER A 298 23.35 -4.41 -11.30
C SER A 298 24.43 -4.58 -12.36
N LEU A 299 25.70 -4.65 -11.95
CA LEU A 299 26.86 -4.90 -12.85
C LEU A 299 26.75 -6.27 -13.52
N ALA A 300 26.38 -7.32 -12.78
CA ALA A 300 26.25 -8.67 -13.31
C ALA A 300 25.18 -8.77 -14.42
N TYR A 301 24.09 -8.03 -14.30
CA TYR A 301 23.02 -7.98 -15.32
C TYR A 301 23.16 -6.83 -16.32
N GLY A 302 24.18 -5.98 -16.15
CA GLY A 302 24.41 -4.82 -17.06
C GLY A 302 23.29 -3.79 -17.03
N ILE A 303 22.66 -3.58 -15.87
CA ILE A 303 21.62 -2.57 -15.65
C ILE A 303 22.24 -1.34 -14.97
N ASP A 304 21.83 -0.15 -15.38
CA ASP A 304 22.27 1.12 -14.78
C ASP A 304 21.97 1.15 -13.28
N PHE A 305 22.90 1.72 -12.51
CA PHE A 305 22.83 1.80 -11.07
C PHE A 305 22.97 3.23 -10.56
N VAL A 306 22.14 3.57 -9.58
CA VAL A 306 22.21 4.84 -8.83
C VAL A 306 22.01 4.54 -7.35
N ARG A 307 22.56 5.39 -6.46
CA ARG A 307 22.35 5.23 -5.01
C ARG A 307 21.97 6.55 -4.37
N ILE A 308 20.96 6.52 -3.50
CA ILE A 308 20.55 7.63 -2.64
C ILE A 308 20.96 7.33 -1.21
N THR A 309 21.79 8.20 -0.61
CA THR A 309 22.32 8.05 0.75
C THR A 309 21.92 9.17 1.69
N SER A 310 21.30 10.23 1.19
CA SER A 310 20.85 11.37 1.98
C SER A 310 19.66 12.07 1.34
N MET A 311 19.00 12.90 2.13
CA MET A 311 17.86 13.71 1.67
C MET A 311 18.25 14.92 0.81
N ASN A 312 19.51 15.37 0.84
CA ASN A 312 19.91 16.66 0.28
C ASN A 312 19.81 16.75 -1.26
N SER A 313 19.91 15.61 -1.97
CA SER A 313 19.86 15.54 -3.43
C SER A 313 18.79 14.57 -3.94
N ILE A 314 17.82 14.25 -3.10
CA ILE A 314 16.86 13.16 -3.38
C ILE A 314 16.06 13.41 -4.66
N GLU A 315 15.56 14.63 -4.86
CA GLU A 315 14.76 14.99 -6.03
C GLU A 315 15.60 15.00 -7.31
N GLU A 316 16.82 15.52 -7.26
CA GLU A 316 17.76 15.52 -8.38
C GLU A 316 18.09 14.09 -8.82
N VAL A 317 18.41 13.22 -7.85
CA VAL A 317 18.75 11.82 -8.14
C VAL A 317 17.53 11.06 -8.66
N ILE A 318 16.34 11.23 -8.07
CA ILE A 318 15.12 10.63 -8.60
C ILE A 318 14.86 11.10 -10.03
N GLY A 319 14.97 12.40 -10.31
CA GLY A 319 14.84 12.95 -11.66
C GLY A 319 15.80 12.26 -12.63
N SER A 320 17.07 12.15 -12.27
CA SER A 320 18.08 11.47 -13.10
C SER A 320 17.77 9.97 -13.35
N VAL A 321 17.11 9.30 -12.42
CA VAL A 321 16.66 7.91 -12.59
C VAL A 321 15.48 7.83 -13.56
N LEU A 322 14.50 8.73 -13.42
CA LEU A 322 13.30 8.76 -14.25
C LEU A 322 13.59 9.13 -15.71
N ASP A 323 14.55 10.03 -15.93
CA ASP A 323 14.95 10.52 -17.27
C ASP A 323 15.81 9.52 -18.06
N ARG A 324 16.29 8.43 -17.44
CA ARG A 324 17.08 7.42 -18.14
C ARG A 324 16.23 6.61 -19.10
N ASP A 325 16.77 6.32 -20.27
CA ASP A 325 16.21 5.32 -21.17
C ASP A 325 16.42 3.90 -20.58
N GLY A 326 15.42 3.02 -20.75
CA GLY A 326 15.50 1.63 -20.33
C GLY A 326 15.49 1.43 -18.80
N PRO A 327 15.96 0.27 -18.31
CA PRO A 327 15.92 -0.09 -16.90
C PRO A 327 17.00 0.62 -16.07
N CYS A 328 16.67 0.92 -14.82
CA CYS A 328 17.61 1.45 -13.84
C CYS A 328 17.30 0.91 -12.45
N ILE A 329 18.33 0.53 -11.69
CA ILE A 329 18.24 0.16 -10.27
C ILE A 329 18.69 1.36 -9.44
N CYS A 330 17.82 1.83 -8.58
CA CYS A 330 18.12 2.88 -7.60
C CYS A 330 18.09 2.26 -6.20
N GLU A 331 19.26 2.15 -5.57
CA GLU A 331 19.38 1.72 -4.19
C GLU A 331 19.16 2.90 -3.25
N VAL A 332 18.18 2.79 -2.35
CA VAL A 332 17.81 3.80 -1.36
C VAL A 332 18.25 3.32 0.01
N ILE A 333 19.30 3.93 0.56
CA ILE A 333 19.83 3.57 1.87
C ILE A 333 18.92 4.13 2.95
N CYS A 334 18.30 3.23 3.72
CA CYS A 334 17.42 3.57 4.84
C CYS A 334 17.97 3.03 6.16
N PRO A 335 17.64 3.65 7.30
CA PRO A 335 18.04 3.12 8.60
C PRO A 335 17.49 1.69 8.82
N GLY A 336 18.35 0.80 9.30
CA GLY A 336 17.97 -0.58 9.61
C GLY A 336 17.03 -0.73 10.80
N ASP A 337 16.84 0.33 11.57
CA ASP A 337 15.93 0.43 12.71
C ASP A 337 14.77 1.41 12.50
N GLN A 338 14.56 1.88 11.25
CA GLN A 338 13.43 2.76 10.94
C GLN A 338 12.12 2.07 11.28
N GLU A 339 11.35 2.63 12.21
CA GLU A 339 10.05 2.09 12.60
C GLU A 339 9.01 2.24 11.48
N MET A 340 8.01 1.32 11.48
CA MET A 340 6.84 1.46 10.61
C MET A 340 6.03 2.67 11.05
N ARG A 341 5.73 3.60 10.14
CA ARG A 341 5.08 4.87 10.45
C ARG A 341 3.76 4.68 11.21
N TRP A 342 2.87 3.88 10.66
CA TRP A 342 1.64 3.46 11.31
C TRP A 342 1.58 1.95 11.33
N ARG A 343 1.44 1.36 12.51
CA ARG A 343 1.31 -0.08 12.67
C ARG A 343 0.23 -0.43 13.68
N GLN A 344 -0.40 -1.58 13.48
CA GLN A 344 -1.34 -2.10 14.46
C GLN A 344 -0.64 -2.31 15.81
N GLY A 345 -1.22 -1.74 16.87
CA GLY A 345 -0.76 -1.94 18.23
C GLY A 345 -1.20 -3.29 18.80
N PHE A 346 -0.49 -3.73 19.84
CA PHE A 346 -0.86 -4.89 20.65
C PHE A 346 -0.77 -4.51 22.11
N ILE A 347 -1.66 -5.08 22.93
CA ILE A 347 -1.64 -4.98 24.39
C ILE A 347 -1.32 -6.37 24.92
N GLU A 348 -0.40 -6.47 25.87
CA GLU A 348 -0.14 -7.72 26.57
C GLU A 348 -1.05 -7.84 27.79
N GLU A 349 -1.90 -8.86 27.79
CA GLU A 349 -2.79 -9.18 28.91
C GLU A 349 -2.64 -10.67 29.25
N ASN A 350 -2.26 -10.99 30.48
CA ASN A 350 -2.09 -12.37 30.97
C ASN A 350 -1.16 -13.23 30.07
N GLY A 351 -0.07 -12.64 29.56
CA GLY A 351 0.90 -13.32 28.67
C GLY A 351 0.38 -13.56 27.24
N LYS A 352 -0.74 -12.94 26.86
CA LYS A 352 -1.28 -12.98 25.48
C LYS A 352 -1.21 -11.61 24.85
N PHE A 353 -0.79 -11.56 23.58
CA PHE A 353 -0.82 -10.35 22.79
C PHE A 353 -2.19 -10.18 22.12
N ILE A 354 -2.92 -9.14 22.54
CA ILE A 354 -4.24 -8.79 22.01
C ILE A 354 -4.06 -7.65 21.01
N PRO A 355 -4.43 -7.81 19.73
CA PRO A 355 -4.33 -6.73 18.76
C PRO A 355 -5.27 -5.58 19.12
N GLN A 356 -4.87 -4.35 18.77
CA GLN A 356 -5.71 -3.17 18.85
C GLN A 356 -6.48 -2.96 17.53
N THR A 357 -7.54 -2.14 17.59
CA THR A 357 -8.28 -1.71 16.39
C THR A 357 -7.42 -0.82 15.49
N LEU A 358 -7.73 -0.80 14.18
CA LEU A 358 -6.90 -0.08 13.19
C LEU A 358 -6.98 1.46 13.30
N ASP A 359 -7.99 2.01 13.97
CA ASP A 359 -8.06 3.44 14.30
C ASP A 359 -7.14 3.83 15.47
N ASN A 360 -6.64 2.84 16.20
CA ASN A 360 -5.69 3.00 17.31
C ASN A 360 -4.29 2.47 16.92
N MET A 361 -3.87 2.71 15.68
CA MET A 361 -2.52 2.41 15.23
C MET A 361 -1.50 3.27 15.98
N LYS A 362 -0.34 2.68 16.27
CA LYS A 362 0.80 3.43 16.84
C LYS A 362 1.53 4.16 15.72
N GLU A 363 1.80 5.45 15.93
CA GLU A 363 2.72 6.22 15.09
C GLU A 363 4.15 5.95 15.54
N ALA A 364 5.08 5.87 14.58
CA ALA A 364 6.51 5.85 14.88
C ALA A 364 6.93 7.17 15.54
N ALA A 365 7.79 7.07 16.54
CA ALA A 365 8.30 8.22 17.28
C ALA A 365 9.19 9.14 16.45
#